data_f46f9a74f4045a567756c3845c572116
#
_entry.id   f46f9a74f4045a567756c3845c572116
#
_cell.length_a   1.000
_cell.length_b   1.000
_cell.length_c   1.000
_cell.angle_alpha   90.00
_cell.angle_beta   90.00
_cell.angle_gamma   90.00
#
_symmetry.space_group_name_H-M   'P 1'
#
loop_
_entity.id
_entity.type
_entity.pdbx_description
1 polymer ?
#
loop_
_entity_poly.entity_id
_entity_poly.type
_entity_poly.pdbx_seq_one_letter_code
_entity_poly.pdbx_strand_id
1 'polypeptide(L)'
;TQPAFDFGSGHPSTLTDPPFEIYVQPSEWKFFGLPYDFDISLSNIYTEDGEHIEDVGSVWTWNNGDWVYPGSNLQPWKGYIYKPVSANRIMIDGRGNEFAPMATRKMDPSTIPLQADEWVIDIVASSSGMKDENNSVGVRHIAEDGFDKLDEFEPPAVTGKVAIRIDNRDREGFPDLYAIDIRKPSEEGQFWDLQVLAPTNGLRTYITFEGLGYVPEEYDMFLINKTNRQAMSLDIESTYQIANSGSDDDGYIRQELRLVIGTRDFVNENNEGVNLYPDAFILSQNYPNPFNPQTSIRLSLQEDARVDLVVYDLTGKQITRLVSGKEHSAGYY
;
A
#
# COMPACT_ATOMS: atom_id res chain seq x y z
N THR A 1 23.78 -25.32 20.72
CA THR A 1 23.55 -24.54 21.96
C THR A 1 23.03 -23.18 21.52
N GLN A 2 21.77 -22.88 21.81
CA GLN A 2 21.25 -21.52 21.63
C GLN A 2 22.05 -20.58 22.54
N PRO A 3 22.47 -19.40 22.07
CA PRO A 3 23.07 -18.40 22.92
C PRO A 3 22.04 -18.00 23.99
N ALA A 4 22.39 -18.18 25.25
CA ALA A 4 21.61 -17.62 26.34
C ALA A 4 21.98 -16.14 26.47
N PHE A 5 21.00 -15.26 26.28
CA PHE A 5 21.17 -13.85 26.57
C PHE A 5 20.89 -13.67 28.08
N ASP A 6 21.88 -13.25 28.82
CA ASP A 6 21.71 -12.81 30.20
C ASP A 6 21.40 -11.31 30.19
N PHE A 7 20.16 -10.96 30.51
CA PHE A 7 19.73 -9.58 30.61
C PHE A 7 20.06 -8.94 31.97
N GLY A 8 20.79 -9.63 32.82
CA GLY A 8 21.11 -9.18 34.16
C GLY A 8 19.91 -9.18 35.12
N SER A 9 20.15 -8.81 36.36
CA SER A 9 19.07 -8.57 37.33
C SER A 9 18.47 -7.18 37.06
N GLY A 10 17.29 -7.13 36.45
CA GLY A 10 16.54 -5.89 36.29
C GLY A 10 16.20 -5.26 37.65
N HIS A 11 16.22 -3.95 37.74
CA HIS A 11 15.66 -3.23 38.86
C HIS A 11 14.21 -2.86 38.56
N PRO A 12 13.27 -3.03 39.48
CA PRO A 12 11.91 -2.57 39.28
C PRO A 12 11.92 -1.03 39.10
N SER A 13 11.27 -0.56 38.05
CA SER A 13 11.07 0.88 37.83
C SER A 13 10.22 1.46 38.94
N THR A 14 10.62 2.60 39.47
CA THR A 14 9.86 3.36 40.46
C THR A 14 9.27 4.63 39.83
N LEU A 15 8.26 5.23 40.45
CA LEU A 15 7.66 6.50 40.00
C LEU A 15 8.65 7.69 39.96
N THR A 16 9.85 7.50 40.54
CA THR A 16 10.91 8.51 40.57
C THR A 16 12.01 8.26 39.55
N ASP A 17 12.00 7.10 38.88
CA ASP A 17 13.03 6.78 37.91
C ASP A 17 12.77 7.58 36.61
N PRO A 18 13.82 8.07 35.95
CA PRO A 18 13.66 8.69 34.64
C PRO A 18 13.17 7.66 33.61
N PRO A 19 12.55 8.10 32.52
CA PRO A 19 12.24 7.23 31.39
C PRO A 19 13.49 6.49 30.88
N PHE A 20 13.30 5.27 30.39
CA PHE A 20 14.39 4.52 29.76
C PHE A 20 14.66 5.08 28.36
N GLU A 21 15.91 5.41 28.08
CA GLU A 21 16.33 6.03 26.80
C GLU A 21 16.86 4.96 25.83
N ILE A 22 16.42 5.04 24.58
CA ILE A 22 16.99 4.26 23.46
C ILE A 22 17.47 5.23 22.38
N TYR A 23 18.74 5.10 21.99
CA TYR A 23 19.28 5.87 20.87
C TYR A 23 18.82 5.26 19.56
N VAL A 24 18.29 6.11 18.69
CA VAL A 24 17.82 5.81 17.33
C VAL A 24 18.53 6.73 16.35
N GLN A 25 18.38 6.48 15.07
CA GLN A 25 18.93 7.36 14.01
C GLN A 25 17.80 7.69 13.03
N PRO A 26 17.67 8.96 12.61
CA PRO A 26 16.69 9.35 11.61
C PRO A 26 16.76 8.47 10.36
N SER A 27 15.60 8.08 9.87
CA SER A 27 15.42 7.24 8.68
C SER A 27 16.06 5.84 8.73
N GLU A 28 16.48 5.36 9.91
CA GLU A 28 17.03 4.01 10.11
C GLU A 28 16.14 3.15 11.03
N TRP A 29 16.00 1.87 10.66
CA TRP A 29 15.29 0.91 11.51
C TRP A 29 16.13 0.52 12.73
N LYS A 30 15.56 0.69 13.92
CA LYS A 30 16.13 0.27 15.20
C LYS A 30 15.35 -0.87 15.82
N PHE A 31 16.01 -1.99 16.10
CA PHE A 31 15.44 -3.06 16.92
C PHE A 31 15.51 -2.70 18.39
N PHE A 32 14.42 -2.92 19.11
CA PHE A 32 14.38 -2.74 20.55
C PHE A 32 13.41 -3.71 21.22
N GLY A 33 13.53 -3.87 22.53
CA GLY A 33 12.59 -4.56 23.40
C GLY A 33 12.22 -3.68 24.58
N LEU A 34 11.16 -4.02 25.30
CA LEU A 34 10.81 -3.31 26.51
C LEU A 34 11.82 -3.61 27.63
N PRO A 35 12.27 -2.57 28.36
CA PRO A 35 13.10 -2.74 29.54
C PRO A 35 12.32 -3.16 30.81
N TYR A 36 11.01 -3.34 30.66
CA TYR A 36 10.07 -3.65 31.76
C TYR A 36 9.45 -5.03 31.55
N ASP A 37 8.94 -5.63 32.63
CA ASP A 37 8.25 -6.92 32.64
C ASP A 37 6.71 -6.79 32.62
N PHE A 38 6.20 -5.61 32.27
CA PHE A 38 4.80 -5.29 32.13
C PHE A 38 4.54 -4.51 30.83
N ASP A 39 3.28 -4.48 30.41
CA ASP A 39 2.87 -3.81 29.18
C ASP A 39 3.07 -2.29 29.30
N ILE A 40 3.60 -1.69 28.25
CA ILE A 40 3.75 -0.24 28.11
C ILE A 40 2.81 0.26 26.99
N SER A 41 1.98 1.23 27.32
CA SER A 41 1.19 1.93 26.30
C SER A 41 2.11 2.66 25.33
N LEU A 42 1.83 2.60 24.02
CA LEU A 42 2.55 3.39 23.02
C LEU A 42 2.49 4.89 23.35
N SER A 43 1.42 5.36 23.99
CA SER A 43 1.32 6.74 24.46
C SER A 43 2.37 7.14 25.53
N ASN A 44 3.04 6.17 26.13
CA ASN A 44 4.12 6.41 27.09
C ASN A 44 5.52 6.31 26.44
N ILE A 45 5.57 6.27 25.11
CA ILE A 45 6.81 6.23 24.34
C ILE A 45 6.85 7.46 23.44
N TYR A 46 7.86 8.30 23.65
CA TYR A 46 7.96 9.60 22.99
C TYR A 46 9.43 9.94 22.67
N THR A 47 9.63 10.89 21.79
CA THR A 47 10.95 11.39 21.39
C THR A 47 11.53 12.33 22.45
N GLU A 48 12.80 12.73 22.27
CA GLU A 48 13.45 13.75 23.11
C GLU A 48 12.71 15.11 23.11
N ASP A 49 11.96 15.40 22.06
CA ASP A 49 11.16 16.63 21.92
C ASP A 49 9.75 16.49 22.48
N GLY A 50 9.39 15.32 23.01
CA GLY A 50 8.10 15.01 23.62
C GLY A 50 7.00 14.64 22.64
N GLU A 51 7.33 14.37 21.38
CA GLU A 51 6.41 13.88 20.37
C GLU A 51 6.22 12.35 20.50
N HIS A 52 5.01 11.85 20.24
CA HIS A 52 4.77 10.41 20.26
C HIS A 52 5.46 9.73 19.09
N ILE A 53 6.02 8.54 19.34
CA ILE A 53 6.78 7.82 18.32
C ILE A 53 5.94 7.47 17.09
N GLU A 54 4.62 7.32 17.24
CA GLU A 54 3.72 7.00 16.14
C GLU A 54 3.39 8.22 15.26
N ASP A 55 3.53 9.44 15.80
CA ASP A 55 3.26 10.67 15.03
C ASP A 55 4.46 11.06 14.16
N VAL A 56 5.67 10.60 14.53
CA VAL A 56 6.94 11.00 13.90
C VAL A 56 7.81 9.81 13.49
N GLY A 57 7.19 8.67 13.20
CA GLY A 57 7.87 7.45 12.77
C GLY A 57 6.94 6.25 12.76
N SER A 58 7.47 5.12 12.37
CA SER A 58 6.73 3.86 12.28
C SER A 58 7.26 2.81 13.25
N VAL A 59 6.35 2.10 13.92
CA VAL A 59 6.66 1.01 14.85
C VAL A 59 5.98 -0.29 14.43
N TRP A 60 6.74 -1.37 14.35
CA TRP A 60 6.25 -2.69 13.98
C TRP A 60 6.73 -3.77 14.95
N THR A 61 6.00 -4.88 15.01
CA THR A 61 6.40 -6.09 15.72
C THR A 61 6.30 -7.31 14.81
N TRP A 62 7.13 -8.32 15.09
CA TRP A 62 7.09 -9.57 14.36
C TRP A 62 6.08 -10.52 14.99
N ASN A 63 5.08 -10.95 14.23
CA ASN A 63 4.07 -11.90 14.69
C ASN A 63 3.72 -12.92 13.60
N ASN A 64 3.75 -14.19 13.94
CA ASN A 64 3.40 -15.31 13.05
C ASN A 64 4.07 -15.28 11.67
N GLY A 65 5.29 -14.76 11.61
CA GLY A 65 6.05 -14.73 10.38
C GLY A 65 5.81 -13.48 9.54
N ASP A 66 5.21 -12.44 10.08
CA ASP A 66 4.97 -11.17 9.39
C ASP A 66 5.18 -9.96 10.29
N TRP A 67 5.40 -8.78 9.67
CA TRP A 67 5.37 -7.50 10.36
C TRP A 67 3.92 -7.07 10.54
N VAL A 68 3.59 -6.70 11.77
CA VAL A 68 2.25 -6.23 12.12
C VAL A 68 2.36 -5.03 13.05
N TYR A 69 1.36 -4.18 13.00
CA TYR A 69 1.23 -3.09 13.97
C TYR A 69 1.07 -3.66 15.39
N PRO A 70 1.84 -3.16 16.38
CA PRO A 70 1.89 -3.77 17.71
C PRO A 70 0.61 -3.58 18.56
N GLY A 71 -0.35 -2.77 18.09
CA GLY A 71 -1.53 -2.36 18.86
C GLY A 71 -1.20 -1.23 19.84
N SER A 72 -2.12 -0.94 20.76
CA SER A 72 -1.98 0.19 21.68
C SER A 72 -0.92 0.00 22.78
N ASN A 73 -0.50 -1.24 23.02
CA ASN A 73 0.45 -1.58 24.08
C ASN A 73 1.56 -2.47 23.56
N LEU A 74 2.79 -2.13 23.90
CA LEU A 74 3.93 -3.01 23.74
C LEU A 74 3.97 -3.99 24.91
N GLN A 75 4.22 -5.26 24.62
CA GLN A 75 4.29 -6.34 25.59
C GLN A 75 5.74 -6.69 25.94
N PRO A 76 6.03 -7.07 27.18
CA PRO A 76 7.35 -7.56 27.56
C PRO A 76 7.73 -8.81 26.75
N TRP A 77 9.03 -9.03 26.59
CA TRP A 77 9.62 -10.21 25.91
C TRP A 77 9.28 -10.33 24.42
N LYS A 78 8.74 -9.25 23.81
CA LYS A 78 8.58 -9.12 22.37
C LYS A 78 9.63 -8.18 21.79
N GLY A 79 9.98 -8.42 20.53
CA GLY A 79 10.84 -7.55 19.74
C GLY A 79 10.01 -6.56 18.92
N TYR A 80 10.51 -5.35 18.86
CA TYR A 80 9.93 -4.26 18.07
C TYR A 80 10.99 -3.63 17.18
N ILE A 81 10.55 -3.03 16.10
CA ILE A 81 11.38 -2.14 15.30
C ILE A 81 10.72 -0.76 15.25
N TYR A 82 11.54 0.26 15.24
CA TYR A 82 11.10 1.64 15.11
C TYR A 82 11.98 2.38 14.10
N LYS A 83 11.38 3.17 13.25
CA LYS A 83 12.05 4.07 12.31
C LYS A 83 11.55 5.50 12.52
N PRO A 84 12.37 6.39 13.10
CA PRO A 84 12.02 7.79 13.28
C PRO A 84 12.20 8.58 11.98
N VAL A 85 11.41 9.64 11.82
CA VAL A 85 11.62 10.67 10.79
C VAL A 85 12.85 11.51 11.15
N SER A 86 12.93 12.04 12.36
CA SER A 86 13.95 13.00 12.78
C SER A 86 14.55 12.76 14.17
N ALA A 87 13.91 11.97 15.03
CA ALA A 87 14.35 11.77 16.41
C ALA A 87 15.68 11.01 16.50
N ASN A 88 16.50 11.35 17.50
CA ASN A 88 17.75 10.65 17.82
C ASN A 88 17.63 9.78 19.08
N ARG A 89 16.56 9.94 19.85
CA ARG A 89 16.26 9.15 21.04
C ARG A 89 14.75 8.96 21.19
N ILE A 90 14.41 7.80 21.77
CA ILE A 90 13.05 7.57 22.29
C ILE A 90 13.13 7.31 23.79
N MET A 91 12.11 7.76 24.48
CA MET A 91 11.91 7.66 25.91
C MET A 91 10.78 6.67 26.16
N ILE A 92 11.05 5.59 26.91
CA ILE A 92 10.03 4.64 27.36
C ILE A 92 9.72 4.93 28.83
N ASP A 93 8.52 5.44 29.10
CA ASP A 93 8.11 5.83 30.45
C ASP A 93 7.26 4.74 31.12
N GLY A 94 7.85 4.06 32.10
CA GLY A 94 7.18 3.03 32.87
C GLY A 94 6.27 3.55 34.01
N ARG A 95 6.20 4.88 34.22
CA ARG A 95 5.45 5.50 35.34
C ARG A 95 3.94 5.58 35.12
N GLY A 96 3.47 5.28 33.91
CA GLY A 96 2.07 5.31 33.52
C GLY A 96 1.61 6.64 32.90
N ASN A 97 0.38 6.66 32.44
CA ASN A 97 -0.17 7.74 31.58
C ASN A 97 -0.23 9.13 32.25
N GLU A 98 -0.09 9.23 33.55
CA GLU A 98 -0.11 10.53 34.25
C GLU A 98 1.09 11.41 33.91
N PHE A 99 2.16 10.82 33.38
CA PHE A 99 3.42 11.50 33.06
C PHE A 99 3.71 11.55 31.56
N ALA A 100 2.91 10.84 30.75
CA ALA A 100 3.06 10.89 29.30
C ALA A 100 2.50 12.20 28.72
N PRO A 101 3.10 12.76 27.68
CA PRO A 101 2.46 13.82 26.90
C PRO A 101 1.06 13.36 26.46
N MET A 102 0.11 14.28 26.28
CA MET A 102 -1.22 13.92 25.81
C MET A 102 -1.11 13.35 24.39
N ALA A 103 -1.25 12.02 24.31
CA ALA A 103 -1.19 11.31 23.03
C ALA A 103 -2.39 11.64 22.15
N THR A 104 -2.13 12.00 20.92
CA THR A 104 -3.07 11.74 19.85
C THR A 104 -2.76 10.31 19.35
N ARG A 105 -3.69 9.38 19.56
CA ARG A 105 -3.57 8.02 19.01
C ARG A 105 -3.38 8.14 17.49
N LYS A 106 -2.43 7.36 16.94
CA LYS A 106 -2.32 7.19 15.48
C LYS A 106 -3.69 6.84 14.93
N MET A 107 -4.10 7.56 13.90
CA MET A 107 -5.38 7.35 13.26
C MET A 107 -5.17 6.34 12.14
N ASP A 108 -5.84 5.20 12.23
CA ASP A 108 -6.00 4.33 11.06
C ASP A 108 -6.82 5.10 10.01
N PRO A 109 -6.26 5.40 8.83
CA PRO A 109 -6.95 6.17 7.80
C PRO A 109 -8.30 5.58 7.41
N SER A 110 -8.45 4.25 7.47
CA SER A 110 -9.67 3.54 7.12
C SER A 110 -10.81 3.74 8.13
N THR A 111 -10.49 4.11 9.38
CA THR A 111 -11.49 4.27 10.46
C THR A 111 -12.14 5.66 10.49
N ILE A 112 -11.57 6.63 9.77
CA ILE A 112 -12.11 7.99 9.70
C ILE A 112 -13.12 8.04 8.55
N PRO A 113 -14.37 8.51 8.77
CA PRO A 113 -15.32 8.66 7.68
C PRO A 113 -14.75 9.48 6.53
N LEU A 114 -14.90 8.97 5.31
CA LEU A 114 -14.45 9.65 4.10
C LEU A 114 -15.37 10.83 3.78
N GLN A 115 -14.80 11.96 3.36
CA GLN A 115 -15.53 13.02 2.68
C GLN A 115 -15.72 12.66 1.20
N ALA A 116 -16.50 13.43 0.45
CA ALA A 116 -16.90 13.05 -0.92
C ALA A 116 -15.73 12.94 -1.91
N ASP A 117 -14.64 13.65 -1.66
CA ASP A 117 -13.42 13.69 -2.49
C ASP A 117 -12.22 12.99 -1.82
N GLU A 118 -12.45 12.29 -0.72
CA GLU A 118 -11.46 11.49 -0.02
C GLU A 118 -11.65 10.00 -0.34
N TRP A 119 -10.56 9.30 -0.51
CA TRP A 119 -10.57 7.85 -0.74
C TRP A 119 -9.28 7.20 -0.27
N VAL A 120 -9.35 5.92 0.02
CA VAL A 120 -8.21 5.06 0.36
C VAL A 120 -8.35 3.76 -0.41
N ILE A 121 -7.25 3.31 -0.99
CA ILE A 121 -7.12 2.05 -1.71
C ILE A 121 -6.13 1.18 -0.95
N ASP A 122 -6.58 0.01 -0.52
CA ASP A 122 -5.72 -1.01 0.06
C ASP A 122 -5.09 -1.83 -1.07
N ILE A 123 -3.80 -2.12 -0.93
CA ILE A 123 -3.02 -2.84 -1.92
C ILE A 123 -2.49 -4.11 -1.28
N VAL A 124 -2.95 -5.26 -1.78
CA VAL A 124 -2.58 -6.57 -1.26
C VAL A 124 -1.73 -7.31 -2.28
N ALA A 125 -0.50 -7.64 -1.91
CA ALA A 125 0.32 -8.57 -2.69
C ALA A 125 0.19 -9.99 -2.13
N SER A 126 -0.02 -10.98 -3.00
CA SER A 126 -0.18 -12.37 -2.60
C SER A 126 0.60 -13.33 -3.49
N SER A 127 1.25 -14.33 -2.86
CA SER A 127 1.98 -15.39 -3.55
C SER A 127 1.98 -16.66 -2.70
N SER A 128 1.42 -17.75 -3.21
CA SER A 128 1.50 -19.07 -2.54
C SER A 128 1.02 -19.14 -1.09
N GLY A 129 -0.03 -18.44 -0.76
CA GLY A 129 -0.55 -18.39 0.61
C GLY A 129 0.20 -17.42 1.54
N MET A 130 1.23 -16.76 1.03
CA MET A 130 1.83 -15.59 1.67
C MET A 130 1.09 -14.34 1.19
N LYS A 131 0.97 -13.36 2.06
CA LYS A 131 0.37 -12.07 1.76
C LYS A 131 1.20 -10.95 2.39
N ASP A 132 1.11 -9.81 1.76
CA ASP A 132 1.48 -8.51 2.27
C ASP A 132 0.25 -7.62 2.12
N GLU A 133 -0.41 -7.30 3.22
CA GLU A 133 -1.75 -6.68 3.26
C GLU A 133 -1.75 -5.32 3.97
N ASN A 134 -0.58 -4.84 4.43
CA ASN A 134 -0.52 -3.61 5.21
C ASN A 134 -0.15 -2.39 4.35
N ASN A 135 -0.56 -2.38 3.10
CA ASN A 135 -0.20 -1.32 2.16
C ASN A 135 -1.45 -0.57 1.71
N SER A 136 -1.40 0.77 1.80
CA SER A 136 -2.50 1.62 1.38
C SER A 136 -2.01 2.92 0.78
N VAL A 137 -2.74 3.42 -0.20
CA VAL A 137 -2.57 4.77 -0.76
C VAL A 137 -3.91 5.50 -0.75
N GLY A 138 -3.87 6.82 -0.73
CA GLY A 138 -5.13 7.56 -0.76
C GLY A 138 -4.96 9.05 -0.60
N VAL A 139 -6.10 9.72 -0.49
CA VAL A 139 -6.14 11.16 -0.27
C VAL A 139 -7.09 11.52 0.88
N ARG A 140 -6.62 12.42 1.77
CA ARG A 140 -7.35 12.91 2.92
C ARG A 140 -7.05 14.39 3.13
N HIS A 141 -8.07 15.20 3.44
CA HIS A 141 -7.86 16.63 3.74
C HIS A 141 -7.00 16.90 4.97
N ILE A 142 -6.96 15.94 5.89
CA ILE A 142 -6.14 16.02 7.11
C ILE A 142 -4.70 15.56 6.92
N ALA A 143 -4.34 15.03 5.74
CA ALA A 143 -2.97 14.65 5.40
C ALA A 143 -2.10 15.89 5.19
N GLU A 144 -0.79 15.73 5.34
CA GLU A 144 0.22 16.76 5.06
C GLU A 144 1.05 16.43 3.81
N ASP A 145 1.87 17.36 3.36
CA ASP A 145 2.79 17.13 2.26
C ASP A 145 4.13 16.61 2.81
N GLY A 146 4.19 15.34 3.14
CA GLY A 146 5.35 14.71 3.74
C GLY A 146 4.91 13.58 4.65
N PHE A 147 5.82 13.07 5.48
CA PHE A 147 5.46 12.04 6.46
C PHE A 147 4.60 12.65 7.57
N ASP A 148 3.44 12.09 7.82
CA ASP A 148 2.56 12.44 8.93
C ASP A 148 1.98 11.19 9.63
N LYS A 149 1.07 11.41 10.57
CA LYS A 149 0.43 10.33 11.36
C LYS A 149 -0.45 9.38 10.54
N LEU A 150 -0.73 9.67 9.28
CA LEU A 150 -1.47 8.81 8.36
C LEU A 150 -0.54 7.90 7.55
N ASP A 151 0.77 8.16 7.60
CA ASP A 151 1.77 7.44 6.83
C ASP A 151 2.48 6.37 7.65
N GLU A 152 2.99 5.33 6.97
CA GLU A 152 3.84 4.30 7.56
C GLU A 152 5.03 4.01 6.66
N PHE A 153 6.21 3.95 7.25
CA PHE A 153 7.38 3.42 6.56
C PHE A 153 7.26 1.91 6.35
N GLU A 154 7.66 1.47 5.18
CA GLU A 154 7.75 0.05 4.85
C GLU A 154 8.77 -0.65 5.75
N PRO A 155 8.38 -1.71 6.49
CA PRO A 155 9.32 -2.47 7.31
C PRO A 155 10.33 -3.25 6.45
N PRO A 156 11.47 -3.71 7.03
CA PRO A 156 12.45 -4.45 6.28
C PRO A 156 11.88 -5.71 5.63
N ALA A 157 12.15 -5.92 4.34
CA ALA A 157 11.69 -7.10 3.61
C ALA A 157 12.21 -8.39 4.23
N VAL A 158 11.37 -9.40 4.25
CA VAL A 158 11.70 -10.72 4.76
C VAL A 158 12.02 -11.65 3.61
N THR A 159 13.23 -12.25 3.63
CA THR A 159 13.69 -13.13 2.56
C THR A 159 12.68 -14.25 2.26
N GLY A 160 12.33 -14.41 0.99
CA GLY A 160 11.42 -15.44 0.50
C GLY A 160 9.94 -15.08 0.59
N LYS A 161 9.58 -13.89 1.10
CA LYS A 161 8.20 -13.39 1.14
C LYS A 161 7.92 -12.43 0.01
N VAL A 162 6.65 -12.37 -0.41
CA VAL A 162 6.16 -11.29 -1.27
C VAL A 162 6.15 -9.98 -0.46
N ALA A 163 6.51 -8.88 -1.11
CA ALA A 163 6.36 -7.55 -0.55
C ALA A 163 5.97 -6.55 -1.65
N ILE A 164 5.17 -5.56 -1.28
CA ILE A 164 4.87 -4.39 -2.10
C ILE A 164 5.21 -3.14 -1.29
N ARG A 165 5.78 -2.14 -1.92
CA ARG A 165 6.27 -0.93 -1.29
C ARG A 165 5.89 0.27 -2.14
N ILE A 166 5.53 1.36 -1.50
CA ILE A 166 5.35 2.65 -2.14
C ILE A 166 6.72 3.34 -2.17
N ASP A 167 7.21 3.62 -3.37
CA ASP A 167 8.56 4.17 -3.56
C ASP A 167 8.52 5.70 -3.66
N ASN A 168 8.78 6.36 -2.56
CA ASN A 168 8.87 7.81 -2.46
C ASN A 168 10.32 8.33 -2.43
N ARG A 169 11.32 7.51 -2.78
CA ARG A 169 12.75 7.88 -2.67
C ARG A 169 13.13 9.07 -3.54
N ASP A 170 12.42 9.32 -4.63
CA ASP A 170 12.64 10.46 -5.52
C ASP A 170 11.71 11.66 -5.20
N ARG A 171 10.91 11.56 -4.13
CA ARG A 171 9.99 12.63 -3.73
C ARG A 171 10.65 13.62 -2.78
N GLU A 172 10.33 14.92 -2.93
CA GLU A 172 10.71 15.94 -1.96
C GLU A 172 10.03 15.71 -0.60
N GLY A 173 10.74 16.05 0.47
CA GLY A 173 10.26 15.93 1.85
C GLY A 173 10.92 14.76 2.58
N PHE A 174 10.30 13.61 2.62
CA PHE A 174 10.83 12.43 3.30
C PHE A 174 11.01 11.27 2.31
N PRO A 175 12.12 11.25 1.55
CA PRO A 175 12.38 10.22 0.55
C PRO A 175 12.65 8.87 1.22
N ASP A 176 11.72 7.94 1.10
CA ASP A 176 11.85 6.58 1.66
C ASP A 176 10.89 5.59 0.99
N LEU A 177 10.86 4.36 1.49
CA LEU A 177 9.88 3.33 1.15
C LEU A 177 8.75 3.37 2.19
N TYR A 178 7.52 3.40 1.72
CA TYR A 178 6.32 3.47 2.55
C TYR A 178 5.48 2.20 2.39
N ALA A 179 4.82 1.79 3.47
CA ALA A 179 3.72 0.85 3.45
C ALA A 179 2.39 1.63 3.24
N ILE A 180 2.23 2.77 3.91
CA ILE A 180 1.05 3.62 3.77
C ILE A 180 1.51 5.03 3.39
N ASP A 181 0.90 5.60 2.35
CA ASP A 181 1.15 6.97 1.88
C ASP A 181 -0.17 7.66 1.53
N ILE A 182 -0.64 8.50 2.44
CA ILE A 182 -1.90 9.24 2.32
C ILE A 182 -1.58 10.72 2.10
N ARG A 183 -2.07 11.27 1.01
CA ARG A 183 -1.76 12.62 0.55
C ARG A 183 -2.95 13.56 0.65
N LYS A 184 -2.74 14.86 0.46
CA LYS A 184 -3.85 15.81 0.27
C LYS A 184 -4.56 15.54 -1.06
N PRO A 185 -5.89 15.73 -1.13
CA PRO A 185 -6.61 15.71 -2.39
C PRO A 185 -6.04 16.74 -3.38
N SER A 186 -6.02 16.37 -4.64
CA SER A 186 -5.65 17.24 -5.78
C SER A 186 -6.82 17.24 -6.76
N GLU A 187 -7.13 18.39 -7.35
CA GLU A 187 -8.18 18.50 -8.37
C GLU A 187 -7.83 17.76 -9.67
N GLU A 188 -6.54 17.49 -9.92
CA GLU A 188 -6.09 16.83 -11.13
C GLU A 188 -5.92 15.33 -10.94
N GLY A 189 -5.36 14.91 -9.80
CA GLY A 189 -5.08 13.51 -9.48
C GLY A 189 -3.82 13.31 -8.68
N GLN A 190 -3.48 12.04 -8.44
CA GLN A 190 -2.27 11.60 -7.74
C GLN A 190 -1.68 10.37 -8.44
N PHE A 191 -0.37 10.15 -8.27
CA PHE A 191 0.26 8.90 -8.66
C PHE A 191 1.20 8.40 -7.56
N TRP A 192 1.35 7.08 -7.48
CA TRP A 192 2.29 6.41 -6.58
C TRP A 192 3.15 5.44 -7.37
N ASP A 193 4.45 5.52 -7.17
CA ASP A 193 5.36 4.52 -7.67
C ASP A 193 5.43 3.35 -6.70
N LEU A 194 5.32 2.14 -7.23
CA LEU A 194 5.26 0.92 -6.44
C LEU A 194 6.40 -0.01 -6.84
N GLN A 195 7.08 -0.59 -5.86
CA GLN A 195 8.04 -1.66 -6.07
C GLN A 195 7.49 -2.96 -5.52
N VAL A 196 7.43 -3.98 -6.37
CA VAL A 196 6.98 -5.32 -5.96
C VAL A 196 8.15 -6.27 -5.94
N LEU A 197 8.28 -7.01 -4.84
CA LEU A 197 9.21 -8.12 -4.67
C LEU A 197 8.43 -9.43 -4.71
N ALA A 198 8.48 -10.15 -5.82
CA ALA A 198 7.83 -11.43 -5.98
C ALA A 198 8.85 -12.57 -5.86
N PRO A 199 8.68 -13.56 -4.96
CA PRO A 199 9.62 -14.65 -4.82
C PRO A 199 9.61 -15.57 -6.04
N THR A 200 10.80 -16.05 -6.45
CA THR A 200 11.00 -16.87 -7.66
C THR A 200 10.69 -18.35 -7.47
N ASN A 201 9.86 -18.72 -6.52
CA ASN A 201 9.52 -20.12 -6.21
C ASN A 201 8.61 -20.82 -7.25
N GLY A 202 8.46 -20.25 -8.44
CA GLY A 202 7.67 -20.80 -9.55
C GLY A 202 6.16 -20.58 -9.43
N LEU A 203 5.72 -19.84 -8.44
CA LEU A 203 4.31 -19.59 -8.13
C LEU A 203 3.90 -18.20 -8.61
N ARG A 204 2.62 -18.07 -8.94
CA ARG A 204 2.08 -16.79 -9.41
C ARG A 204 1.95 -15.80 -8.26
N THR A 205 2.32 -14.56 -8.52
CA THR A 205 2.10 -13.42 -7.62
C THR A 205 1.02 -12.52 -8.18
N TYR A 206 0.13 -12.09 -7.32
CA TYR A 206 -0.97 -11.19 -7.66
C TYR A 206 -0.92 -9.97 -6.78
N ILE A 207 -1.31 -8.83 -7.34
CA ILE A 207 -1.56 -7.59 -6.62
C ILE A 207 -3.04 -7.28 -6.79
N THR A 208 -3.74 -7.10 -5.68
CA THR A 208 -5.18 -6.77 -5.67
C THR A 208 -5.37 -5.39 -5.05
N PHE A 209 -6.24 -4.61 -5.64
CA PHE A 209 -6.61 -3.27 -5.20
C PHE A 209 -8.05 -3.30 -4.65
N GLU A 210 -8.22 -2.86 -3.41
CA GLU A 210 -9.51 -2.79 -2.74
C GLU A 210 -9.86 -1.33 -2.43
N GLY A 211 -11.14 -0.97 -2.44
CA GLY A 211 -11.57 0.41 -2.20
C GLY A 211 -11.69 1.29 -3.45
N LEU A 212 -11.47 0.76 -4.65
CA LEU A 212 -11.56 1.51 -5.91
C LEU A 212 -12.91 2.23 -6.11
N GLY A 213 -13.99 1.69 -5.59
CA GLY A 213 -15.33 2.29 -5.68
C GLY A 213 -15.53 3.59 -4.89
N TYR A 214 -14.55 4.01 -4.10
CA TYR A 214 -14.57 5.30 -3.39
C TYR A 214 -13.88 6.43 -4.19
N VAL A 215 -13.14 6.07 -5.25
CA VAL A 215 -12.52 7.05 -6.14
C VAL A 215 -13.63 7.76 -6.94
N PRO A 216 -13.55 9.10 -7.15
CA PRO A 216 -14.53 9.84 -7.95
C PRO A 216 -14.71 9.25 -9.36
N GLU A 217 -15.96 9.14 -9.82
CA GLU A 217 -16.30 8.53 -11.13
C GLU A 217 -15.69 9.26 -12.34
N GLU A 218 -15.32 10.52 -12.17
CA GLU A 218 -14.66 11.35 -13.20
C GLU A 218 -13.16 11.08 -13.34
N TYR A 219 -12.57 10.28 -12.45
CA TYR A 219 -11.15 9.93 -12.50
C TYR A 219 -10.94 8.59 -13.20
N ASP A 220 -9.97 8.57 -14.09
CA ASP A 220 -9.44 7.34 -14.68
C ASP A 220 -8.39 6.72 -13.73
N MET A 221 -8.36 5.38 -13.64
CA MET A 221 -7.44 4.65 -12.78
C MET A 221 -6.62 3.65 -13.60
N PHE A 222 -5.29 3.77 -13.56
CA PHE A 222 -4.40 2.85 -14.26
C PHE A 222 -3.26 2.33 -13.38
N LEU A 223 -2.96 1.05 -13.55
CA LEU A 223 -1.70 0.46 -13.11
C LEU A 223 -0.78 0.31 -14.31
N ILE A 224 0.37 0.96 -14.27
CA ILE A 224 1.36 0.97 -15.36
C ILE A 224 2.56 0.15 -14.91
N ASN A 225 2.93 -0.87 -15.68
CA ASN A 225 4.19 -1.57 -15.49
C ASN A 225 5.29 -0.85 -16.28
N LYS A 226 6.22 -0.21 -15.56
CA LYS A 226 7.30 0.59 -16.14
C LYS A 226 8.31 -0.27 -16.92
N THR A 227 8.47 -1.54 -16.53
CA THR A 227 9.45 -2.46 -17.12
C THR A 227 9.00 -2.96 -18.48
N ASN A 228 7.77 -3.46 -18.58
CA ASN A 228 7.25 -4.02 -19.83
C ASN A 228 6.42 -3.03 -20.66
N ARG A 229 6.24 -1.78 -20.13
CA ARG A 229 5.50 -0.68 -20.76
C ARG A 229 4.06 -1.05 -21.11
N GLN A 230 3.38 -1.71 -20.19
CA GLN A 230 1.97 -2.08 -20.29
C GLN A 230 1.18 -1.40 -19.20
N ALA A 231 -0.07 -1.09 -19.51
CA ALA A 231 -1.01 -0.53 -18.54
C ALA A 231 -2.26 -1.42 -18.43
N MET A 232 -2.85 -1.42 -17.26
CA MET A 232 -4.12 -2.05 -16.93
C MET A 232 -5.06 -0.99 -16.35
N SER A 233 -6.26 -0.88 -16.88
CA SER A 233 -7.31 -0.05 -16.26
C SER A 233 -7.86 -0.77 -15.04
N LEU A 234 -7.87 -0.07 -13.90
CA LEU A 234 -8.42 -0.57 -12.64
C LEU A 234 -9.94 -0.43 -12.58
N ASP A 235 -10.56 0.31 -13.48
CA ASP A 235 -12.01 0.37 -13.67
C ASP A 235 -12.57 -0.95 -14.19
N ILE A 236 -11.72 -1.77 -14.82
CA ILE A 236 -12.09 -3.04 -15.44
C ILE A 236 -11.65 -4.24 -14.63
N GLU A 237 -10.43 -4.20 -14.09
CA GLU A 237 -9.82 -5.32 -13.38
C GLU A 237 -9.04 -4.82 -12.18
N SER A 238 -9.40 -5.29 -10.99
CA SER A 238 -8.78 -4.90 -9.71
C SER A 238 -7.59 -5.78 -9.30
N THR A 239 -7.19 -6.75 -10.14
CA THR A 239 -6.12 -7.70 -9.82
C THR A 239 -5.11 -7.78 -10.96
N TYR A 240 -3.84 -7.51 -10.63
CA TYR A 240 -2.71 -7.59 -11.54
C TYR A 240 -1.87 -8.85 -11.26
N GLN A 241 -1.58 -9.64 -12.29
CA GLN A 241 -0.70 -10.78 -12.18
C GLN A 241 0.73 -10.40 -12.55
N ILE A 242 1.68 -10.65 -11.66
CA ILE A 242 3.11 -10.47 -11.94
C ILE A 242 3.56 -11.51 -12.95
N ALA A 243 4.20 -11.06 -14.04
CA ALA A 243 4.82 -11.94 -15.02
C ALA A 243 6.09 -12.56 -14.42
N ASN A 244 6.16 -13.90 -14.43
CA ASN A 244 7.30 -14.67 -13.92
C ASN A 244 8.45 -14.69 -14.91
N SER A 245 9.07 -13.54 -15.23
CA SER A 245 10.19 -13.44 -16.16
C SER A 245 11.39 -12.77 -15.49
N GLY A 246 12.46 -13.53 -15.36
CA GLY A 246 13.70 -13.05 -14.73
C GLY A 246 13.71 -13.26 -13.21
N SER A 247 14.87 -13.17 -12.64
CA SER A 247 15.09 -13.07 -11.19
C SER A 247 16.41 -12.35 -10.96
N ASP A 248 16.46 -11.61 -9.87
CA ASP A 248 17.70 -11.04 -9.36
C ASP A 248 18.52 -12.12 -8.63
N ASP A 249 19.77 -11.80 -8.32
CA ASP A 249 20.71 -12.71 -7.63
C ASP A 249 20.21 -13.13 -6.23
N ASP A 250 19.29 -12.38 -5.63
CA ASP A 250 18.67 -12.66 -4.33
C ASP A 250 17.39 -13.49 -4.38
N GLY A 251 16.98 -13.95 -5.56
CA GLY A 251 15.84 -14.83 -5.75
C GLY A 251 14.48 -14.14 -5.83
N TYR A 252 14.45 -12.85 -6.17
CA TYR A 252 13.22 -12.08 -6.39
C TYR A 252 13.05 -11.70 -7.86
N ILE A 253 11.80 -11.58 -8.26
CA ILE A 253 11.37 -10.82 -9.43
C ILE A 253 11.00 -9.44 -8.92
N ARG A 254 11.69 -8.40 -9.36
CA ARG A 254 11.33 -7.01 -9.07
C ARG A 254 10.54 -6.42 -10.20
N GLN A 255 9.44 -5.75 -9.84
CA GLN A 255 8.65 -4.98 -10.79
C GLN A 255 8.44 -3.57 -10.26
N GLU A 256 8.70 -2.61 -11.13
CA GLU A 256 8.42 -1.22 -10.91
C GLU A 256 7.09 -0.89 -11.59
N LEU A 257 6.13 -0.47 -10.78
CA LEU A 257 4.78 -0.14 -11.22
C LEU A 257 4.50 1.32 -10.89
N ARG A 258 3.56 1.92 -11.60
CA ARG A 258 2.94 3.19 -11.22
C ARG A 258 1.43 3.02 -11.13
N LEU A 259 0.86 3.35 -10.00
CA LEU A 259 -0.57 3.58 -9.84
C LEU A 259 -0.82 5.05 -10.11
N VAL A 260 -1.63 5.37 -11.11
CA VAL A 260 -2.02 6.74 -11.45
C VAL A 260 -3.54 6.85 -11.44
N ILE A 261 -4.05 7.88 -10.76
CA ILE A 261 -5.47 8.12 -10.52
C ILE A 261 -5.74 9.61 -10.68
N GLY A 262 -6.65 9.99 -11.55
CA GLY A 262 -6.97 11.40 -11.78
C GLY A 262 -7.74 11.67 -13.04
N THR A 263 -7.82 12.94 -13.39
CA THR A 263 -8.42 13.37 -14.66
C THR A 263 -7.67 12.76 -15.85
N ARG A 264 -8.34 12.67 -17.00
CA ARG A 264 -7.73 12.12 -18.22
C ARG A 264 -6.44 12.84 -18.61
N ASP A 265 -6.39 14.15 -18.47
CA ASP A 265 -5.19 14.92 -18.77
C ASP A 265 -4.05 14.56 -17.82
N PHE A 266 -4.33 14.49 -16.52
CA PHE A 266 -3.35 14.11 -15.49
C PHE A 266 -2.78 12.70 -15.74
N VAL A 267 -3.63 11.69 -16.00
CA VAL A 267 -3.15 10.32 -16.25
C VAL A 267 -2.33 10.24 -17.53
N ASN A 268 -2.66 11.01 -18.57
CA ASN A 268 -1.87 11.09 -19.80
C ASN A 268 -0.50 11.74 -19.59
N GLU A 269 -0.39 12.75 -18.75
CA GLU A 269 0.88 13.39 -18.42
C GLU A 269 1.78 12.50 -17.56
N ASN A 270 1.18 11.61 -16.75
CA ASN A 270 1.89 10.73 -15.81
C ASN A 270 1.97 9.26 -16.27
N ASN A 271 1.77 8.99 -17.56
CA ASN A 271 1.64 7.65 -18.14
C ASN A 271 2.96 6.90 -18.41
N GLU A 272 4.11 7.43 -17.99
CA GLU A 272 5.44 6.83 -18.25
C GLU A 272 5.70 6.58 -19.75
N GLY A 273 5.04 7.33 -20.64
CA GLY A 273 5.10 7.16 -22.10
C GLY A 273 4.43 5.88 -22.59
N VAL A 274 3.53 5.29 -21.80
CA VAL A 274 2.68 4.16 -22.18
C VAL A 274 1.35 4.71 -22.71
N ASN A 275 0.86 4.17 -23.82
CA ASN A 275 -0.46 4.53 -24.31
C ASN A 275 -1.53 3.88 -23.41
N LEU A 276 -2.30 4.70 -22.69
CA LEU A 276 -3.33 4.26 -21.75
C LEU A 276 -4.67 3.96 -22.42
N TYR A 277 -4.94 4.61 -23.54
CA TYR A 277 -6.20 4.50 -24.24
C TYR A 277 -6.04 3.83 -25.61
N PRO A 278 -7.06 3.11 -26.09
CA PRO A 278 -6.99 2.45 -27.39
C PRO A 278 -6.86 3.46 -28.54
N ASP A 279 -6.06 3.13 -29.55
CA ASP A 279 -5.91 3.92 -30.78
C ASP A 279 -7.07 3.73 -31.78
N ALA A 280 -7.96 2.76 -31.51
CA ALA A 280 -9.06 2.43 -32.43
C ALA A 280 -10.24 1.76 -31.70
N PHE A 281 -11.41 1.86 -32.31
CA PHE A 281 -12.56 1.04 -31.95
C PHE A 281 -12.33 -0.40 -32.44
N ILE A 282 -12.19 -1.35 -31.50
CA ILE A 282 -11.96 -2.77 -31.81
C ILE A 282 -12.95 -3.62 -31.01
N LEU A 283 -13.60 -4.54 -31.71
CA LEU A 283 -14.30 -5.67 -31.10
C LEU A 283 -13.48 -6.92 -31.32
N SER A 284 -12.90 -7.45 -30.25
CA SER A 284 -12.08 -8.66 -30.33
C SER A 284 -12.94 -9.91 -30.46
N GLN A 285 -12.35 -10.97 -31.02
CA GLN A 285 -12.99 -12.28 -31.03
C GLN A 285 -13.13 -12.76 -29.58
N ASN A 286 -14.27 -13.40 -29.29
CA ASN A 286 -14.51 -14.00 -27.98
C ASN A 286 -13.43 -15.07 -27.63
N TYR A 287 -12.99 -15.09 -26.39
CA TYR A 287 -12.04 -16.07 -25.90
C TYR A 287 -12.46 -16.63 -24.52
N PRO A 288 -12.40 -17.97 -24.32
CA PRO A 288 -12.02 -19.00 -25.30
C PRO A 288 -13.07 -19.16 -26.42
N ASN A 289 -12.61 -19.64 -27.59
CA ASN A 289 -13.47 -20.01 -28.69
C ASN A 289 -12.94 -21.29 -29.37
N PRO A 290 -13.60 -22.49 -29.31
CA PRO A 290 -14.91 -22.72 -28.67
C PRO A 290 -14.92 -22.52 -27.15
N PHE A 291 -16.10 -22.23 -26.57
CA PHE A 291 -16.28 -21.96 -25.15
C PHE A 291 -17.21 -22.96 -24.45
N ASN A 292 -17.02 -23.17 -23.12
CA ASN A 292 -17.89 -24.02 -22.30
C ASN A 292 -17.78 -23.65 -20.80
N PRO A 293 -18.80 -23.13 -20.16
CA PRO A 293 -20.00 -22.48 -20.70
C PRO A 293 -19.80 -20.97 -20.90
N GLN A 294 -18.65 -20.42 -20.54
CA GLN A 294 -18.37 -18.99 -20.52
C GLN A 294 -17.33 -18.58 -21.55
N THR A 295 -17.44 -17.36 -22.05
CA THR A 295 -16.47 -16.69 -22.90
C THR A 295 -16.46 -15.20 -22.62
N SER A 296 -15.32 -14.54 -22.80
CA SER A 296 -15.19 -13.10 -22.70
C SER A 296 -15.13 -12.46 -24.09
N ILE A 297 -15.74 -11.31 -24.23
CA ILE A 297 -15.66 -10.47 -25.43
C ILE A 297 -15.01 -9.17 -25.00
N ARG A 298 -13.88 -8.82 -25.62
CA ARG A 298 -13.19 -7.55 -25.37
C ARG A 298 -13.54 -6.54 -26.44
N LEU A 299 -13.82 -5.31 -26.01
CA LEU A 299 -13.97 -4.18 -26.90
C LEU A 299 -13.06 -3.03 -26.45
N SER A 300 -12.61 -2.23 -27.38
CA SER A 300 -11.86 -1.02 -27.13
C SER A 300 -12.52 0.18 -27.76
N LEU A 301 -12.56 1.30 -27.04
CA LEU A 301 -13.15 2.56 -27.46
C LEU A 301 -12.05 3.62 -27.48
N GLN A 302 -11.79 4.20 -28.65
CA GLN A 302 -10.80 5.26 -28.83
C GLN A 302 -11.24 6.59 -28.17
N GLU A 303 -12.54 6.82 -28.10
CA GLU A 303 -13.17 8.00 -27.52
C GLU A 303 -14.44 7.59 -26.78
N ASP A 304 -14.96 8.50 -25.95
CA ASP A 304 -16.22 8.28 -25.24
C ASP A 304 -17.33 8.02 -26.23
N ALA A 305 -18.06 6.94 -26.03
CA ALA A 305 -19.05 6.48 -26.99
C ALA A 305 -20.25 5.78 -26.35
N ARG A 306 -21.37 5.90 -27.02
CA ARG A 306 -22.55 5.12 -26.67
C ARG A 306 -22.48 3.75 -27.32
N VAL A 307 -22.46 2.69 -26.51
CA VAL A 307 -22.22 1.31 -26.94
C VAL A 307 -23.49 0.49 -26.94
N ASP A 308 -23.73 -0.21 -28.05
CA ASP A 308 -24.68 -1.32 -28.17
C ASP A 308 -23.90 -2.58 -28.55
N LEU A 309 -23.87 -3.59 -27.70
CA LEU A 309 -23.27 -4.90 -28.01
C LEU A 309 -24.36 -5.96 -28.11
N VAL A 310 -24.55 -6.48 -29.32
CA VAL A 310 -25.65 -7.39 -29.67
C VAL A 310 -25.09 -8.68 -30.29
N VAL A 311 -25.59 -9.81 -29.82
CA VAL A 311 -25.24 -11.14 -30.37
C VAL A 311 -26.34 -11.59 -31.33
N TYR A 312 -25.91 -12.03 -32.53
CA TYR A 312 -26.79 -12.55 -33.58
C TYR A 312 -26.43 -14.00 -33.90
N ASP A 313 -27.40 -14.78 -34.35
CA ASP A 313 -27.14 -16.08 -34.96
C ASP A 313 -26.71 -15.94 -36.44
N LEU A 314 -26.36 -17.06 -37.06
CA LEU A 314 -25.92 -17.10 -38.46
C LEU A 314 -27.00 -16.68 -39.45
N THR A 315 -28.25 -16.62 -39.04
CA THR A 315 -29.39 -16.15 -39.88
C THR A 315 -29.65 -14.67 -39.73
N GLY A 316 -28.91 -13.97 -38.86
CA GLY A 316 -29.09 -12.56 -38.55
C GLY A 316 -30.17 -12.26 -37.52
N LYS A 317 -30.70 -13.29 -36.84
CA LYS A 317 -31.65 -13.11 -35.76
C LYS A 317 -30.93 -12.71 -34.50
N GLN A 318 -31.38 -11.66 -33.83
CA GLN A 318 -30.86 -11.26 -32.55
C GLN A 318 -31.12 -12.32 -31.49
N ILE A 319 -30.06 -12.78 -30.81
CA ILE A 319 -30.11 -13.75 -29.72
C ILE A 319 -30.19 -13.01 -28.38
N THR A 320 -29.27 -12.08 -28.16
CA THR A 320 -29.24 -11.29 -26.93
C THR A 320 -28.56 -9.95 -27.15
N ARG A 321 -28.81 -8.99 -26.23
CA ARG A 321 -28.09 -7.72 -26.17
C ARG A 321 -27.33 -7.69 -24.86
N LEU A 322 -26.00 -7.60 -24.94
CA LEU A 322 -25.10 -7.61 -23.80
C LEU A 322 -24.91 -6.22 -23.20
N VAL A 323 -24.82 -5.19 -24.08
CA VAL A 323 -24.80 -3.77 -23.70
C VAL A 323 -25.89 -3.05 -24.48
N SER A 324 -26.65 -2.18 -23.84
CA SER A 324 -27.81 -1.49 -24.42
C SER A 324 -27.68 0.02 -24.29
N GLY A 325 -27.08 0.66 -25.28
CA GLY A 325 -27.00 2.13 -25.40
C GLY A 325 -26.41 2.82 -24.18
N LYS A 326 -25.49 2.17 -23.48
CA LYS A 326 -24.80 2.72 -22.32
C LYS A 326 -23.63 3.61 -22.79
N GLU A 327 -23.49 4.78 -22.20
CA GLU A 327 -22.29 5.59 -22.36
C GLU A 327 -21.11 4.92 -21.69
N HIS A 328 -20.00 4.87 -22.41
CA HIS A 328 -18.71 4.36 -21.93
C HIS A 328 -17.62 5.35 -22.29
N SER A 329 -16.69 5.58 -21.38
CA SER A 329 -15.51 6.39 -21.66
C SER A 329 -14.55 5.67 -22.61
N ALA A 330 -13.59 6.39 -23.19
CA ALA A 330 -12.51 5.76 -23.94
C ALA A 330 -11.77 4.76 -23.04
N GLY A 331 -11.50 3.55 -23.56
CA GLY A 331 -10.88 2.49 -22.74
C GLY A 331 -11.07 1.09 -23.31
N TYR A 332 -10.59 0.12 -22.55
CA TYR A 332 -10.76 -1.31 -22.85
C TYR A 332 -11.86 -1.88 -21.94
N TYR A 333 -12.72 -2.75 -22.48
CA TYR A 333 -13.85 -3.37 -21.80
C TYR A 333 -13.95 -4.85 -22.09
#